data_9a692cac0bb2f01e9208236a29a54f50
#
_entry.id   9a692cac0bb2f01e9208236a29a54f50
#
_cell.length_a   1.000
_cell.length_b   1.000
_cell.length_c   1.000
_cell.angle_alpha   90.00
_cell.angle_beta   90.00
_cell.angle_gamma   90.00
#
_symmetry.space_group_name_H-M   'P 1'
#
loop_
_entity.id
_entity.type
_entity.pdbx_description
1 polymer ?
#
loop_
_entity_poly.entity_id
_entity_poly.type
_entity_poly.pdbx_seq_one_letter_code
_entity_poly.pdbx_strand_id
1 'polypeptide(L)'
;MVKVDSKLVIALDVFDVDFAVDFARKIGREIFAIKINWPLVMVRGSSIISELSRYSRVICDLKIADIPNTNRLITEKVAENGAWGVISHAFVGSDSLKAVVQAAGDMRVFSVVAMSHPGSADLISGSLENLVRISIEANVYGLIAPGNDLEMLRKVKKMAPGMKILSPGIGAQGGSASRAIANGSDYIIVGRAVYDDPDPLMKAREFNREISNIYH
;
A
#
# COMPACT_ATOMS: atom_id res chain seq x y z
N MET A 1 -25.84 1.09 -5.66
CA MET A 1 -25.19 0.15 -4.74
C MET A 1 -24.27 0.95 -3.82
N VAL A 2 -24.47 0.85 -2.51
CA VAL A 2 -23.63 1.54 -1.52
C VAL A 2 -22.20 0.99 -1.62
N LYS A 3 -21.24 1.88 -1.89
CA LYS A 3 -19.80 1.52 -1.89
C LYS A 3 -19.42 1.22 -0.45
N VAL A 4 -18.96 0.02 -0.17
CA VAL A 4 -18.47 -0.32 1.18
C VAL A 4 -17.33 0.63 1.51
N ASP A 5 -17.38 1.31 2.66
CA ASP A 5 -16.29 2.16 3.15
C ASP A 5 -15.18 1.28 3.75
N SER A 6 -14.58 0.48 2.87
CA SER A 6 -13.55 -0.48 3.23
C SER A 6 -12.21 0.21 3.44
N LYS A 7 -11.47 -0.24 4.45
CA LYS A 7 -10.05 0.13 4.68
C LYS A 7 -9.10 -1.00 4.28
N LEU A 8 -9.63 -2.05 3.64
CA LEU A 8 -8.90 -3.25 3.25
C LEU A 8 -8.25 -3.08 1.88
N VAL A 9 -6.94 -3.25 1.81
CA VAL A 9 -6.14 -3.32 0.58
C VAL A 9 -5.66 -4.76 0.42
N ILE A 10 -5.88 -5.36 -0.75
CA ILE A 10 -5.39 -6.72 -1.03
C ILE A 10 -4.11 -6.66 -1.84
N ALA A 11 -3.02 -7.24 -1.27
CA ALA A 11 -1.78 -7.42 -2.00
C ALA A 11 -1.85 -8.69 -2.85
N LEU A 12 -1.87 -8.53 -4.18
CA LEU A 12 -1.80 -9.62 -5.15
C LEU A 12 -0.36 -9.82 -5.61
N ASP A 13 0.39 -10.62 -4.86
CA ASP A 13 1.79 -10.92 -5.12
C ASP A 13 1.91 -12.23 -5.92
N VAL A 14 1.25 -12.28 -7.10
CA VAL A 14 1.12 -13.46 -7.96
C VAL A 14 1.66 -13.18 -9.37
N PHE A 15 2.01 -14.25 -10.12
CA PHE A 15 2.42 -14.16 -11.53
C PHE A 15 1.27 -14.44 -12.51
N ASP A 16 0.19 -15.08 -12.02
CA ASP A 16 -0.96 -15.46 -12.84
C ASP A 16 -1.87 -14.24 -13.07
N VAL A 17 -1.84 -13.73 -14.30
CA VAL A 17 -2.61 -12.55 -14.72
C VAL A 17 -4.10 -12.85 -14.78
N ASP A 18 -4.49 -14.02 -15.29
CA ASP A 18 -5.90 -14.39 -15.42
C ASP A 18 -6.53 -14.55 -14.03
N PHE A 19 -5.83 -15.21 -13.12
CA PHE A 19 -6.22 -15.26 -11.71
C PHE A 19 -6.38 -13.86 -11.11
N ALA A 20 -5.42 -12.96 -11.33
CA ALA A 20 -5.46 -11.61 -10.77
C ALA A 20 -6.67 -10.80 -11.28
N VAL A 21 -6.99 -10.91 -12.57
CA VAL A 21 -8.14 -10.23 -13.18
C VAL A 21 -9.46 -10.81 -12.68
N ASP A 22 -9.58 -12.13 -12.60
CA ASP A 22 -10.78 -12.78 -12.09
C ASP A 22 -11.01 -12.50 -10.60
N PHE A 23 -9.94 -12.51 -9.82
CA PHE A 23 -9.97 -12.10 -8.42
C PHE A 23 -10.45 -10.65 -8.26
N ALA A 24 -9.89 -9.72 -9.03
CA ALA A 24 -10.29 -8.32 -9.02
C ALA A 24 -11.77 -8.12 -9.37
N ARG A 25 -12.25 -8.85 -10.36
CA ARG A 25 -13.67 -8.85 -10.78
C ARG A 25 -14.56 -9.33 -9.63
N LYS A 26 -14.16 -10.37 -8.92
CA LYS A 26 -14.92 -11.01 -7.85
C LYS A 26 -15.04 -10.12 -6.61
N ILE A 27 -13.94 -9.50 -6.15
CA ILE A 27 -13.91 -8.84 -4.85
C ILE A 27 -13.65 -7.33 -4.88
N GLY A 28 -13.33 -6.76 -6.04
CA GLY A 28 -12.87 -5.37 -6.14
C GLY A 28 -13.84 -4.31 -5.57
N ARG A 29 -15.13 -4.64 -5.45
CA ARG A 29 -16.14 -3.76 -4.86
C ARG A 29 -16.23 -3.84 -3.33
N GLU A 30 -15.70 -4.89 -2.74
CA GLU A 30 -15.72 -5.14 -1.30
C GLU A 30 -14.48 -4.61 -0.58
N ILE A 31 -13.50 -4.13 -1.35
CA ILE A 31 -12.20 -3.68 -0.84
C ILE A 31 -11.92 -2.23 -1.21
N PHE A 32 -10.98 -1.61 -0.50
CA PHE A 32 -10.53 -0.25 -0.81
C PHE A 32 -9.71 -0.20 -2.10
N ALA A 33 -8.71 -1.10 -2.22
CA ALA A 33 -7.82 -1.16 -3.37
C ALA A 33 -7.18 -2.55 -3.55
N ILE A 34 -6.69 -2.82 -4.75
CA ILE A 34 -5.75 -3.89 -5.04
C ILE A 34 -4.35 -3.29 -5.09
N LYS A 35 -3.41 -3.87 -4.34
CA LYS A 35 -1.99 -3.55 -4.42
C LYS A 35 -1.29 -4.60 -5.27
N ILE A 36 -0.64 -4.17 -6.34
CA ILE A 36 0.20 -5.03 -7.19
C ILE A 36 1.68 -4.65 -7.03
N ASN A 37 2.55 -5.59 -7.36
CA ASN A 37 3.98 -5.37 -7.38
C ASN A 37 4.65 -6.03 -8.61
N TRP A 38 5.96 -6.19 -8.57
CA TRP A 38 6.76 -6.66 -9.69
C TRP A 38 6.31 -7.97 -10.34
N PRO A 39 5.84 -9.03 -9.64
CA PRO A 39 5.40 -10.26 -10.29
C PRO A 39 4.41 -10.04 -11.43
N LEU A 40 3.31 -9.34 -11.20
CA LEU A 40 2.33 -9.05 -12.25
C LEU A 40 2.86 -8.09 -13.32
N VAL A 41 3.62 -7.09 -12.92
CA VAL A 41 4.22 -6.10 -13.85
C VAL A 41 5.26 -6.75 -14.76
N MET A 42 6.04 -7.71 -14.28
CA MET A 42 7.03 -8.44 -15.09
C MET A 42 6.38 -9.31 -16.15
N VAL A 43 5.22 -9.89 -15.87
CA VAL A 43 4.51 -10.76 -16.82
C VAL A 43 3.70 -9.95 -17.85
N ARG A 44 2.97 -8.91 -17.40
CA ARG A 44 1.98 -8.20 -18.23
C ARG A 44 2.42 -6.77 -18.61
N GLY A 45 3.52 -6.28 -18.06
CA GLY A 45 3.92 -4.87 -18.19
C GLY A 45 2.97 -3.94 -17.44
N SER A 46 3.06 -2.65 -17.72
CA SER A 46 2.22 -1.64 -17.04
C SER A 46 0.73 -1.72 -17.39
N SER A 47 0.34 -2.45 -18.46
CA SER A 47 -1.07 -2.60 -18.84
C SER A 47 -1.92 -3.32 -17.80
N ILE A 48 -1.33 -4.14 -16.93
CA ILE A 48 -2.04 -4.77 -15.81
C ILE A 48 -2.71 -3.75 -14.90
N ILE A 49 -2.13 -2.55 -14.77
CA ILE A 49 -2.70 -1.47 -13.97
C ILE A 49 -4.06 -1.07 -14.52
N SER A 50 -4.15 -0.76 -15.81
CA SER A 50 -5.40 -0.35 -16.45
C SER A 50 -6.43 -1.48 -16.52
N GLU A 51 -6.00 -2.74 -16.63
CA GLU A 51 -6.88 -3.89 -16.59
C GLU A 51 -7.57 -4.03 -15.22
N LEU A 52 -6.82 -3.96 -14.14
CA LEU A 52 -7.35 -4.08 -12.78
C LEU A 52 -8.12 -2.84 -12.31
N SER A 53 -7.76 -1.65 -12.82
CA SER A 53 -8.44 -0.39 -12.49
C SER A 53 -9.91 -0.35 -12.89
N ARG A 54 -10.34 -1.25 -13.79
CA ARG A 54 -11.76 -1.43 -14.15
C ARG A 54 -12.62 -1.97 -12.99
N TYR A 55 -11.98 -2.64 -12.03
CA TYR A 55 -12.67 -3.37 -10.94
C TYR A 55 -12.44 -2.73 -9.58
N SER A 56 -11.27 -2.15 -9.34
CA SER A 56 -10.89 -1.54 -8.06
C SER A 56 -9.86 -0.44 -8.26
N ARG A 57 -9.60 0.37 -7.21
CA ARG A 57 -8.41 1.21 -7.18
C ARG A 57 -7.16 0.33 -7.22
N VAL A 58 -6.13 0.75 -7.94
CA VAL A 58 -4.85 0.03 -8.02
C VAL A 58 -3.75 0.85 -7.34
N ILE A 59 -3.03 0.22 -6.42
CA ILE A 59 -1.81 0.76 -5.81
C ILE A 59 -0.62 -0.03 -6.37
N CYS A 60 0.32 0.66 -7.00
CA CYS A 60 1.52 0.06 -7.56
C CYS A 60 2.64 0.08 -6.51
N ASP A 61 2.90 -1.07 -5.88
CA ASP A 61 3.95 -1.24 -4.88
C ASP A 61 5.28 -1.59 -5.56
N LEU A 62 5.79 -0.66 -6.35
CA LEU A 62 7.06 -0.84 -7.07
C LEU A 62 8.28 -0.52 -6.20
N LYS A 63 8.05 0.05 -5.02
CA LYS A 63 9.11 0.51 -4.09
C LYS A 63 10.17 1.32 -4.82
N ILE A 64 9.71 2.32 -5.60
CA ILE A 64 10.56 3.15 -6.45
C ILE A 64 11.71 3.74 -5.61
N ALA A 65 12.94 3.51 -6.05
CA ALA A 65 14.13 3.86 -5.29
C ALA A 65 15.32 4.11 -6.22
N ASP A 66 15.26 5.20 -6.99
CA ASP A 66 16.26 5.58 -7.99
C ASP A 66 16.55 7.09 -7.91
N ILE A 67 17.37 7.61 -8.82
CA ILE A 67 17.62 9.04 -8.99
C ILE A 67 16.36 9.77 -9.51
N PRO A 68 16.25 11.10 -9.33
CA PRO A 68 15.03 11.85 -9.64
C PRO A 68 14.46 11.62 -11.04
N ASN A 69 15.32 11.59 -12.07
CA ASN A 69 14.88 11.42 -13.46
C ASN A 69 14.23 10.03 -13.70
N THR A 70 14.84 8.96 -13.22
CA THR A 70 14.30 7.59 -13.36
C THR A 70 13.01 7.44 -12.56
N ASN A 71 12.97 7.97 -11.35
CA ASN A 71 11.75 7.99 -10.51
C ASN A 71 10.59 8.70 -11.21
N ARG A 72 10.87 9.86 -11.86
CA ARG A 72 9.88 10.58 -12.66
C ARG A 72 9.31 9.71 -13.78
N LEU A 73 10.19 9.11 -14.61
CA LEU A 73 9.78 8.27 -15.75
C LEU A 73 8.91 7.08 -15.34
N ILE A 74 9.29 6.37 -14.26
CA ILE A 74 8.52 5.25 -13.73
C ILE A 74 7.16 5.75 -13.26
N THR A 75 7.13 6.85 -12.50
CA THR A 75 5.89 7.38 -11.90
C THR A 75 4.91 7.88 -12.97
N GLU A 76 5.40 8.59 -13.98
CA GLU A 76 4.60 9.02 -15.13
C GLU A 76 3.95 7.81 -15.82
N LYS A 77 4.73 6.74 -16.04
CA LYS A 77 4.20 5.53 -16.67
C LYS A 77 3.12 4.81 -15.84
N VAL A 78 3.28 4.80 -14.53
CA VAL A 78 2.27 4.27 -13.60
C VAL A 78 1.00 5.11 -13.63
N ALA A 79 1.13 6.45 -13.62
CA ALA A 79 0.01 7.38 -13.67
C ALA A 79 -0.76 7.31 -15.00
N GLU A 80 -0.06 7.24 -16.13
CA GLU A 80 -0.66 7.07 -17.48
C GLU A 80 -1.55 5.83 -17.58
N ASN A 81 -1.23 4.77 -16.83
CA ASN A 81 -2.02 3.54 -16.79
C ASN A 81 -3.17 3.59 -15.78
N GLY A 82 -3.42 4.71 -15.13
CA GLY A 82 -4.59 4.93 -14.28
C GLY A 82 -4.47 4.35 -12.86
N ALA A 83 -3.25 4.20 -12.34
CA ALA A 83 -3.06 3.83 -10.94
C ALA A 83 -3.67 4.88 -10.01
N TRP A 84 -4.31 4.43 -8.93
CA TRP A 84 -4.76 5.30 -7.85
C TRP A 84 -3.63 5.73 -6.94
N GLY A 85 -2.61 4.87 -6.77
CA GLY A 85 -1.48 5.16 -5.90
C GLY A 85 -0.21 4.43 -6.30
N VAL A 86 0.92 4.94 -5.83
CA VAL A 86 2.25 4.36 -6.02
C VAL A 86 3.03 4.38 -4.70
N ILE A 87 3.89 3.38 -4.50
CA ILE A 87 4.76 3.28 -3.33
C ILE A 87 6.22 3.48 -3.74
N SER A 88 6.88 4.46 -3.09
CA SER A 88 8.31 4.77 -3.23
C SER A 88 9.02 4.65 -1.89
N HIS A 89 10.34 4.52 -1.88
CA HIS A 89 11.13 4.58 -0.65
C HIS A 89 11.50 6.02 -0.28
N ALA A 90 11.43 6.35 1.03
CA ALA A 90 11.90 7.63 1.54
C ALA A 90 13.45 7.73 1.60
N PHE A 91 14.16 6.60 1.70
CA PHE A 91 15.62 6.59 1.84
C PHE A 91 16.40 7.13 0.62
N VAL A 92 15.75 7.26 -0.52
CA VAL A 92 16.34 7.85 -1.73
C VAL A 92 16.62 9.36 -1.61
N GLY A 93 16.17 9.99 -0.54
CA GLY A 93 16.34 11.42 -0.30
C GLY A 93 15.19 12.27 -0.79
N SER A 94 15.22 13.55 -0.39
CA SER A 94 14.09 14.46 -0.61
C SER A 94 13.89 14.86 -2.07
N ASP A 95 14.95 14.98 -2.85
CA ASP A 95 14.88 15.35 -4.26
C ASP A 95 14.25 14.25 -5.12
N SER A 96 14.70 13.00 -4.92
CA SER A 96 14.13 11.83 -5.59
C SER A 96 12.67 11.59 -5.22
N LEU A 97 12.31 11.72 -3.93
CA LEU A 97 10.93 11.56 -3.51
C LEU A 97 10.02 12.71 -4.01
N LYS A 98 10.52 13.95 -4.05
CA LYS A 98 9.79 15.09 -4.65
C LYS A 98 9.56 14.89 -6.16
N ALA A 99 10.52 14.29 -6.88
CA ALA A 99 10.31 13.96 -8.29
C ALA A 99 9.16 12.95 -8.50
N VAL A 100 9.02 11.95 -7.60
CA VAL A 100 7.87 11.03 -7.60
C VAL A 100 6.57 11.81 -7.37
N VAL A 101 6.51 12.67 -6.35
CA VAL A 101 5.29 13.42 -6.01
C VAL A 101 4.87 14.34 -7.15
N GLN A 102 5.83 15.04 -7.77
CA GLN A 102 5.56 15.93 -8.91
C GLN A 102 5.05 15.18 -10.13
N ALA A 103 5.66 14.01 -10.43
CA ALA A 103 5.26 13.19 -11.58
C ALA A 103 3.94 12.44 -11.37
N ALA A 104 3.51 12.27 -10.12
CA ALA A 104 2.28 11.54 -9.78
C ALA A 104 1.00 12.30 -10.16
N GLY A 105 1.02 13.63 -10.27
CA GLY A 105 -0.19 14.43 -10.50
C GLY A 105 -1.24 14.16 -9.42
N ASP A 106 -2.41 13.68 -9.83
CA ASP A 106 -3.52 13.34 -8.91
C ASP A 106 -3.36 11.96 -8.23
N MET A 107 -2.41 11.14 -8.68
CA MET A 107 -2.14 9.83 -8.09
C MET A 107 -1.53 9.99 -6.70
N ARG A 108 -1.93 9.13 -5.76
CA ARG A 108 -1.50 9.18 -4.36
C ARG A 108 -0.11 8.54 -4.21
N VAL A 109 0.83 9.27 -3.59
CA VAL A 109 2.17 8.74 -3.30
C VAL A 109 2.25 8.31 -1.84
N PHE A 110 2.65 7.06 -1.62
CA PHE A 110 3.01 6.55 -0.30
C PHE A 110 4.51 6.34 -0.22
N SER A 111 5.14 6.75 0.87
CA SER A 111 6.56 6.51 1.08
C SER A 111 6.80 5.45 2.15
N VAL A 112 7.77 4.57 1.91
CA VAL A 112 8.20 3.56 2.87
C VAL A 112 9.11 4.21 3.90
N VAL A 113 8.66 4.26 5.16
CA VAL A 113 9.43 4.78 6.30
C VAL A 113 9.79 3.67 7.29
N ALA A 114 9.05 2.55 7.27
CA ALA A 114 9.33 1.37 8.08
C ALA A 114 8.90 0.10 7.33
N MET A 115 9.56 -1.02 7.61
CA MET A 115 9.28 -2.33 7.00
C MET A 115 9.12 -3.40 8.06
N SER A 116 8.37 -4.48 7.72
CA SER A 116 7.97 -5.53 8.67
C SER A 116 8.94 -6.70 8.82
N HIS A 117 10.02 -6.76 8.01
CA HIS A 117 11.00 -7.86 8.07
C HIS A 117 12.17 -7.51 9.02
N PRO A 118 12.84 -8.51 9.65
CA PRO A 118 13.91 -8.26 10.64
C PRO A 118 15.08 -7.41 10.13
N GLY A 119 15.54 -7.62 8.89
CA GLY A 119 16.64 -6.86 8.28
C GLY A 119 16.37 -5.35 8.11
N SER A 120 15.13 -4.89 8.33
CA SER A 120 14.83 -3.45 8.36
C SER A 120 15.53 -2.74 9.53
N ALA A 121 15.92 -3.48 10.57
CA ALA A 121 16.66 -2.95 11.72
C ALA A 121 18.07 -2.47 11.35
N ASP A 122 18.68 -3.00 10.30
CA ASP A 122 20.05 -2.67 9.91
C ASP A 122 20.21 -1.20 9.48
N LEU A 123 19.21 -0.65 8.76
CA LEU A 123 19.28 0.70 8.20
C LEU A 123 17.98 1.50 8.41
N ILE A 124 16.83 0.91 8.08
CA ILE A 124 15.56 1.66 7.99
C ILE A 124 15.06 2.08 9.35
N SER A 125 15.04 1.15 10.32
CA SER A 125 14.51 1.43 11.67
C SER A 125 15.30 2.51 12.40
N GLY A 126 16.64 2.52 12.27
CA GLY A 126 17.52 3.55 12.83
C GLY A 126 17.36 4.93 12.19
N SER A 127 16.79 5.00 10.99
CA SER A 127 16.59 6.24 10.22
C SER A 127 15.15 6.76 10.24
N LEU A 128 14.25 6.15 11.02
CA LEU A 128 12.81 6.42 10.99
C LEU A 128 12.46 7.91 11.01
N GLU A 129 13.05 8.67 11.93
CA GLU A 129 12.75 10.10 12.09
C GLU A 129 13.10 10.91 10.83
N ASN A 130 14.25 10.63 10.23
CA ASN A 130 14.66 11.26 8.98
C ASN A 130 13.76 10.86 7.82
N LEU A 131 13.38 9.58 7.72
CA LEU A 131 12.51 9.09 6.64
C LEU A 131 11.11 9.72 6.73
N VAL A 132 10.55 9.87 7.93
CA VAL A 132 9.28 10.55 8.13
C VAL A 132 9.40 12.04 7.79
N ARG A 133 10.46 12.71 8.23
CA ARG A 133 10.70 14.13 7.91
C ARG A 133 10.80 14.36 6.40
N ILE A 134 11.62 13.56 5.67
CA ILE A 134 11.75 13.61 4.21
C ILE A 134 10.39 13.43 3.53
N SER A 135 9.57 12.50 4.03
CA SER A 135 8.25 12.21 3.48
C SER A 135 7.28 13.39 3.66
N ILE A 136 7.31 14.04 4.82
CA ILE A 136 6.51 15.25 5.10
C ILE A 136 6.96 16.40 4.19
N GLU A 137 8.26 16.65 4.09
CA GLU A 137 8.84 17.71 3.25
C GLU A 137 8.59 17.51 1.74
N ALA A 138 8.49 16.24 1.31
CA ALA A 138 8.11 15.90 -0.07
C ALA A 138 6.60 15.97 -0.31
N ASN A 139 5.80 16.19 0.72
CA ASN A 139 4.33 16.26 0.66
C ASN A 139 3.69 14.99 0.07
N VAL A 140 4.15 13.80 0.49
CA VAL A 140 3.51 12.55 0.09
C VAL A 140 2.12 12.44 0.71
N TYR A 141 1.23 11.66 0.10
CA TYR A 141 -0.13 11.41 0.60
C TYR A 141 -0.13 10.60 1.90
N GLY A 142 0.79 9.63 2.02
CA GLY A 142 0.82 8.77 3.19
C GLY A 142 2.12 7.99 3.35
N LEU A 143 2.19 7.23 4.42
CA LEU A 143 3.35 6.48 4.84
C LEU A 143 3.06 4.97 4.88
N ILE A 144 4.08 4.15 4.61
CA ILE A 144 4.04 2.71 4.87
C ILE A 144 4.70 2.45 6.22
N ALA A 145 3.93 1.89 7.15
CA ALA A 145 4.40 1.44 8.45
C ALA A 145 3.79 0.08 8.82
N PRO A 146 4.54 -0.86 9.42
CA PRO A 146 4.09 -2.22 9.68
C PRO A 146 2.96 -2.29 10.72
N GLY A 147 1.86 -2.97 10.38
CA GLY A 147 0.69 -3.13 11.26
C GLY A 147 0.82 -4.26 12.29
N ASN A 148 1.85 -5.12 12.17
CA ASN A 148 2.20 -6.13 13.16
C ASN A 148 3.15 -5.59 14.24
N ASP A 149 3.71 -4.39 14.06
CA ASP A 149 4.48 -3.66 15.06
C ASP A 149 3.68 -2.42 15.51
N LEU A 150 2.89 -2.59 16.57
CA LEU A 150 2.01 -1.52 17.05
C LEU A 150 2.77 -0.36 17.71
N GLU A 151 3.97 -0.59 18.22
CA GLU A 151 4.80 0.47 18.79
C GLU A 151 5.34 1.37 17.68
N MET A 152 5.92 0.77 16.65
CA MET A 152 6.38 1.47 15.46
C MET A 152 5.23 2.25 14.80
N LEU A 153 4.07 1.62 14.66
CA LEU A 153 2.89 2.25 14.07
C LEU A 153 2.44 3.51 14.84
N ARG A 154 2.34 3.42 16.18
CA ARG A 154 2.03 4.58 17.03
C ARG A 154 3.10 5.67 16.93
N LYS A 155 4.39 5.29 16.89
CA LYS A 155 5.49 6.24 16.73
C LYS A 155 5.37 7.00 15.41
N VAL A 156 5.14 6.32 14.29
CA VAL A 156 4.94 6.94 12.98
C VAL A 156 3.70 7.84 12.98
N LYS A 157 2.57 7.38 13.52
CA LYS A 157 1.34 8.19 13.59
C LYS A 157 1.52 9.46 14.42
N LYS A 158 2.25 9.39 15.53
CA LYS A 158 2.58 10.55 16.37
C LYS A 158 3.46 11.57 15.64
N MET A 159 4.41 11.12 14.83
CA MET A 159 5.33 11.97 14.07
C MET A 159 4.65 12.64 12.87
N ALA A 160 3.64 12.00 12.28
CA ALA A 160 2.94 12.48 11.09
C ALA A 160 1.40 12.35 11.24
N PRO A 161 0.76 13.08 12.19
CA PRO A 161 -0.64 12.86 12.54
C PRO A 161 -1.62 13.15 11.40
N GLY A 162 -1.27 14.07 10.49
CA GLY A 162 -2.09 14.43 9.32
C GLY A 162 -1.96 13.48 8.12
N MET A 163 -0.97 12.58 8.12
CA MET A 163 -0.72 11.69 6.98
C MET A 163 -1.48 10.38 7.10
N LYS A 164 -1.83 9.81 5.94
CA LYS A 164 -2.43 8.47 5.88
C LYS A 164 -1.38 7.41 6.14
N ILE A 165 -1.74 6.35 6.89
CA ILE A 165 -0.86 5.21 7.11
C ILE A 165 -1.47 3.96 6.45
N LEU A 166 -0.69 3.33 5.59
CA LEU A 166 -1.01 2.08 4.92
C LEU A 166 -0.11 0.98 5.50
N SER A 167 -0.72 -0.01 6.17
CA SER A 167 0.00 -0.97 7.02
C SER A 167 -0.01 -2.38 6.46
N PRO A 168 1.16 -2.89 6.01
CA PRO A 168 1.38 -4.32 5.76
C PRO A 168 1.57 -5.11 7.07
N GLY A 169 1.66 -6.44 6.95
CA GLY A 169 1.95 -7.33 8.08
C GLY A 169 0.72 -7.87 8.78
N ILE A 170 -0.46 -7.76 8.17
CA ILE A 170 -1.73 -8.24 8.71
C ILE A 170 -2.04 -9.67 8.23
N GLY A 171 -2.62 -10.48 9.07
CA GLY A 171 -2.99 -11.88 8.78
C GLY A 171 -1.77 -12.80 8.80
N ALA A 172 -1.27 -13.25 7.66
CA ALA A 172 -0.18 -14.23 7.56
C ALA A 172 1.11 -13.85 8.30
N GLN A 173 1.35 -12.56 8.59
CA GLN A 173 2.49 -12.07 9.37
C GLN A 173 2.13 -11.80 10.85
N GLY A 174 0.97 -12.26 11.32
CA GLY A 174 0.55 -12.21 12.72
C GLY A 174 -0.09 -10.90 13.19
N GLY A 175 -0.16 -9.87 12.35
CA GLY A 175 -0.87 -8.62 12.69
C GLY A 175 -2.39 -8.80 12.67
N SER A 176 -3.09 -8.08 13.58
CA SER A 176 -4.55 -7.98 13.63
C SER A 176 -5.01 -6.69 12.94
N ALA A 177 -6.03 -6.80 12.11
CA ALA A 177 -6.60 -5.66 11.38
C ALA A 177 -7.17 -4.61 12.34
N SER A 178 -7.98 -5.04 13.30
CA SER A 178 -8.58 -4.16 14.30
C SER A 178 -7.52 -3.44 15.14
N ARG A 179 -6.51 -4.18 15.63
CA ARG A 179 -5.44 -3.58 16.42
C ARG A 179 -4.62 -2.57 15.62
N ALA A 180 -4.31 -2.84 14.35
CA ALA A 180 -3.59 -1.89 13.50
C ALA A 180 -4.38 -0.59 13.30
N ILE A 181 -5.68 -0.68 12.98
CA ILE A 181 -6.55 0.49 12.81
C ILE A 181 -6.67 1.28 14.14
N ALA A 182 -6.90 0.60 15.27
CA ALA A 182 -6.99 1.26 16.58
C ALA A 182 -5.68 1.98 16.99
N ASN A 183 -4.55 1.58 16.41
CA ASN A 183 -3.24 2.18 16.69
C ASN A 183 -2.74 3.14 15.61
N GLY A 184 -3.62 3.60 14.71
CA GLY A 184 -3.37 4.71 13.81
C GLY A 184 -3.20 4.37 12.33
N SER A 185 -3.37 3.10 11.92
CA SER A 185 -3.44 2.75 10.52
C SER A 185 -4.75 3.28 9.89
N ASP A 186 -4.65 3.87 8.71
CA ASP A 186 -5.82 4.29 7.92
C ASP A 186 -6.29 3.18 6.97
N TYR A 187 -5.33 2.38 6.46
CA TYR A 187 -5.59 1.25 5.58
C TYR A 187 -4.71 0.07 5.98
N ILE A 188 -5.24 -1.14 5.86
CA ILE A 188 -4.48 -2.37 6.11
C ILE A 188 -4.23 -3.13 4.81
N ILE A 189 -3.05 -3.71 4.67
CA ILE A 189 -2.69 -4.58 3.55
C ILE A 189 -2.72 -6.02 4.02
N VAL A 190 -3.54 -6.83 3.34
CA VAL A 190 -3.63 -8.28 3.52
C VAL A 190 -3.33 -8.95 2.19
N GLY A 191 -2.53 -9.99 2.19
CA GLY A 191 -2.20 -10.77 0.98
C GLY A 191 -2.84 -12.17 1.03
N ARG A 192 -1.96 -13.18 1.19
CA ARG A 192 -2.29 -14.62 1.17
C ARG A 192 -3.49 -15.01 2.04
N ALA A 193 -3.65 -14.39 3.19
CA ALA A 193 -4.79 -14.68 4.06
C ALA A 193 -6.17 -14.44 3.42
N VAL A 194 -6.20 -13.71 2.28
CA VAL A 194 -7.44 -13.51 1.50
C VAL A 194 -7.38 -14.22 0.16
N TYR A 195 -6.31 -14.04 -0.63
CA TYR A 195 -6.33 -14.58 -1.99
C TYR A 195 -6.08 -16.09 -2.08
N ASP A 196 -5.50 -16.73 -1.03
CA ASP A 196 -5.36 -18.18 -0.92
C ASP A 196 -6.56 -18.84 -0.20
N ASP A 197 -7.54 -18.05 0.30
CA ASP A 197 -8.73 -18.59 0.95
C ASP A 197 -9.67 -19.23 -0.08
N PRO A 198 -10.31 -20.38 0.23
CA PRO A 198 -11.31 -20.99 -0.65
C PRO A 198 -12.48 -20.07 -1.02
N ASP A 199 -12.85 -19.14 -0.14
CA ASP A 199 -13.81 -18.07 -0.42
C ASP A 199 -13.23 -16.68 -0.11
N PRO A 200 -12.43 -16.10 -1.03
CA PRO A 200 -11.82 -14.79 -0.84
C PRO A 200 -12.82 -13.65 -0.58
N LEU A 201 -14.03 -13.77 -1.12
CA LEU A 201 -15.09 -12.77 -0.93
C LEU A 201 -15.59 -12.75 0.53
N MET A 202 -15.89 -13.92 1.07
CA MET A 202 -16.28 -14.04 2.48
C MET A 202 -15.15 -13.60 3.40
N LYS A 203 -13.91 -13.97 3.07
CA LYS A 203 -12.73 -13.57 3.85
C LYS A 203 -12.51 -12.07 3.87
N ALA A 204 -12.66 -11.38 2.73
CA ALA A 204 -12.61 -9.93 2.67
C ALA A 204 -13.69 -9.26 3.53
N ARG A 205 -14.92 -9.82 3.52
CA ARG A 205 -16.02 -9.35 4.38
C ARG A 205 -15.76 -9.58 5.86
N GLU A 206 -15.09 -10.66 6.26
CA GLU A 206 -14.66 -10.89 7.65
C GLU A 206 -13.70 -9.79 8.12
N PHE A 207 -12.66 -9.46 7.32
CA PHE A 207 -11.76 -8.35 7.63
C PHE A 207 -12.49 -7.01 7.72
N ASN A 208 -13.41 -6.73 6.81
CA ASN A 208 -14.21 -5.50 6.88
C ASN A 208 -15.05 -5.41 8.15
N ARG A 209 -15.67 -6.53 8.60
CA ARG A 209 -16.41 -6.58 9.89
C ARG A 209 -15.47 -6.37 11.08
N GLU A 210 -14.32 -7.05 11.10
CA GLU A 210 -13.31 -6.87 12.16
C GLU A 210 -12.93 -5.39 12.32
N ILE A 211 -12.72 -4.69 11.20
CA ILE A 211 -12.39 -3.26 11.17
C ILE A 211 -13.57 -2.40 11.65
N SER A 212 -14.78 -2.70 11.21
CA SER A 212 -15.97 -1.90 11.54
C SER A 212 -16.32 -1.96 13.03
N ASN A 213 -16.09 -3.10 13.69
CA ASN A 213 -16.38 -3.29 15.11
C ASN A 213 -15.53 -2.42 16.06
N ILE A 214 -14.51 -1.72 15.56
CA ILE A 214 -13.69 -0.79 16.36
C ILE A 214 -14.45 0.51 16.68
N TYR A 215 -15.44 0.84 15.86
CA TYR A 215 -16.18 2.12 15.95
C TYR A 215 -17.52 1.99 16.69
N HIS A 216 -17.80 0.79 17.20
CA HIS A 216 -18.95 0.46 18.02
C HIS A 216 -18.50 0.01 19.41
#